data_edf6e4ae6d5322e7a8f91dd07efa1a73
#
_entry.id   edf6e4ae6d5322e7a8f91dd07efa1a73
#
_cell.length_a   1.000
_cell.length_b   1.000
_cell.length_c   1.000
_cell.angle_alpha   90.00
_cell.angle_beta   90.00
_cell.angle_gamma   90.00
#
_symmetry.space_group_name_H-M   'P 1'
#
loop_
_entity.id
_entity.type
_entity.pdbx_description
1 polymer ?
#
loop_
_entity_poly.entity_id
_entity_poly.type
_entity_poly.pdbx_seq_one_letter_code
_entity_poly.pdbx_strand_id
1 'polypeptide(L)' 'MKLDLIMIDECGDEIKVETFNVGDELDEDYMELWKDRKIEKARENYPEAQQFYFERQYSDMSYGELLACGGF' A
#
# COMPACT_ATOMS: atom_id res chain seq x y z
N MET A 1 -0.28 6.96 -9.48
CA MET A 1 -0.45 6.78 -8.02
C MET A 1 0.59 5.81 -7.50
N LYS A 2 1.19 6.12 -6.39
CA LYS A 2 2.14 5.21 -5.74
C LYS A 2 1.52 4.60 -4.49
N LEU A 3 1.70 3.29 -4.35
CA LEU A 3 1.23 2.56 -3.19
C LEU A 3 2.41 1.87 -2.51
N ASP A 4 2.48 2.00 -1.19
CA ASP A 4 3.45 1.28 -0.38
C ASP A 4 2.82 0.03 0.19
N LEU A 5 3.48 -1.09 0.03
CA LEU A 5 3.09 -2.32 0.73
C LEU A 5 3.75 -2.31 2.09
N ILE A 6 2.93 -2.28 3.13
CA ILE A 6 3.38 -2.23 4.51
C ILE A 6 3.14 -3.58 5.18
N MET A 7 4.14 -4.05 5.89
CA MET A 7 4.08 -5.29 6.66
C MET A 7 4.09 -4.96 8.15
N ILE A 8 3.28 -5.65 8.92
CA ILE A 8 3.35 -5.59 10.37
C ILE A 8 4.02 -6.88 10.84
N ASP A 9 5.19 -6.77 11.47
CA ASP A 9 5.96 -7.92 11.90
C ASP A 9 5.44 -8.52 13.21
N GLU A 10 6.15 -9.52 13.73
CA GLU A 10 5.78 -10.21 14.98
C GLU A 10 5.73 -9.26 16.18
N CYS A 11 6.55 -8.24 16.16
CA CYS A 11 6.63 -7.25 17.24
C CYS A 11 5.60 -6.14 17.12
N GLY A 12 4.87 -6.09 15.99
CA GLY A 12 3.91 -5.03 15.72
C GLY A 12 4.51 -3.80 15.04
N ASP A 13 5.74 -3.90 14.56
CA ASP A 13 6.39 -2.80 13.85
C ASP A 13 5.94 -2.75 12.39
N GLU A 14 5.74 -1.54 11.88
CA GLU A 14 5.40 -1.33 10.48
C GLU A 14 6.66 -1.22 9.64
N ILE A 15 6.78 -2.06 8.62
CA ILE A 15 7.93 -2.10 7.74
C ILE A 15 7.46 -1.91 6.30
N LYS A 16 8.05 -0.96 5.59
CA LYS A 16 7.77 -0.78 4.17
C LYS A 16 8.50 -1.87 3.39
N VAL A 17 7.75 -2.74 2.75
CA VAL A 17 8.29 -3.86 1.98
C VAL A 17 8.67 -3.41 0.57
N GLU A 18 7.76 -2.73 -0.11
CA GLU A 18 7.94 -2.35 -1.51
C GLU A 18 7.02 -1.20 -1.88
N THR A 19 7.43 -0.41 -2.88
CA THR A 19 6.61 0.66 -3.45
C THR A 19 6.24 0.28 -4.87
N PHE A 20 4.97 0.44 -5.22
CA PHE A 20 4.45 0.15 -6.54
C PHE A 20 3.89 1.40 -7.22
N ASN A 21 4.17 1.53 -8.51
CA ASN A 21 3.51 2.54 -9.34
C ASN A 21 2.27 1.91 -9.96
N VAL A 22 1.11 2.49 -9.69
CA VAL A 22 -0.17 1.98 -10.16
C VAL A 22 -0.85 3.05 -11.02
N GLY A 23 -1.36 2.66 -12.20
CA GLY A 23 -2.09 3.58 -13.05
C GLY A 23 -3.42 3.98 -12.44
N ASP A 24 -3.83 5.23 -12.65
CA ASP A 24 -5.09 5.76 -12.13
C ASP A 24 -6.32 5.23 -12.89
N GLU A 25 -6.10 4.53 -13.99
CA GLU A 25 -7.15 4.03 -14.88
C GLU A 25 -7.65 2.62 -14.52
N LEU A 26 -7.10 2.00 -13.48
CA LEU A 26 -7.47 0.64 -13.11
C LEU A 26 -8.81 0.60 -12.39
N ASP A 27 -9.62 -0.41 -12.73
CA ASP A 27 -10.88 -0.69 -12.05
C ASP A 27 -10.65 -1.11 -10.60
N GLU A 28 -11.62 -0.83 -9.73
CA GLU A 28 -11.55 -1.25 -8.34
C GLU A 28 -11.45 -2.76 -8.20
N ASP A 29 -12.19 -3.52 -9.00
CA ASP A 29 -12.13 -4.98 -8.97
C ASP A 29 -10.74 -5.50 -9.35
N TYR A 30 -10.14 -4.91 -10.37
CA TYR A 30 -8.79 -5.24 -10.77
C TYR A 30 -7.78 -4.90 -9.68
N MET A 31 -7.97 -3.75 -9.03
CA MET A 31 -7.09 -3.31 -7.95
C MET A 31 -7.14 -4.27 -6.77
N GLU A 32 -8.31 -4.76 -6.41
CA GLU A 32 -8.45 -5.74 -5.33
C GLU A 32 -7.69 -7.03 -5.64
N LEU A 33 -7.86 -7.56 -6.86
CA LEU A 33 -7.14 -8.75 -7.29
C LEU A 33 -5.63 -8.52 -7.28
N TRP A 34 -5.20 -7.38 -7.79
CA TRP A 34 -3.80 -7.02 -7.82
C TRP A 34 -3.20 -6.96 -6.41
N LYS A 35 -3.90 -6.30 -5.49
CA LYS A 35 -3.47 -6.20 -4.10
C LYS A 35 -3.37 -7.57 -3.45
N ASP A 36 -4.37 -8.41 -3.65
CA ASP A 36 -4.36 -9.77 -3.09
C ASP A 36 -3.18 -10.58 -3.58
N ARG A 37 -2.88 -10.51 -4.87
CA ARG A 37 -1.72 -11.20 -5.44
C ARG A 37 -0.40 -10.72 -4.85
N LYS A 38 -0.27 -9.41 -4.68
CA LYS A 38 0.94 -8.83 -4.09
C LYS A 38 1.09 -9.23 -2.62
N ILE A 39 0.00 -9.27 -1.88
CA ILE A 39 0.01 -9.71 -0.48
C ILE A 39 0.36 -11.19 -0.37
N GLU A 40 -0.20 -12.05 -1.23
CA GLU A 40 0.13 -13.46 -1.24
C GLU A 40 1.62 -13.70 -1.49
N LYS A 41 2.17 -13.00 -2.46
CA LYS A 41 3.60 -13.10 -2.76
C LYS A 41 4.44 -12.61 -1.59
N ALA A 42 4.04 -11.53 -0.94
CA ALA A 42 4.75 -11.01 0.21
C ALA A 42 4.72 -11.99 1.40
N ARG A 43 3.59 -12.68 1.58
CA ARG A 43 3.47 -13.70 2.64
C ARG A 43 4.42 -14.88 2.42
N GLU A 44 4.68 -15.23 1.18
CA GLU A 44 5.66 -16.28 0.86
C GLU A 44 7.07 -15.86 1.28
N ASN A 45 7.39 -14.58 1.11
CA ASN A 45 8.69 -14.04 1.47
C ASN A 45 8.83 -13.73 2.96
N TYR A 46 7.72 -13.39 3.62
CA TYR A 46 7.69 -12.98 5.02
C TYR A 46 6.60 -13.75 5.78
N PRO A 47 6.79 -15.05 6.00
CA PRO A 47 5.76 -15.88 6.64
C PRO A 47 5.49 -15.51 8.09
N GLU A 48 6.40 -14.84 8.75
CA GLU A 48 6.24 -14.40 10.14
C GLU A 48 5.44 -13.12 10.29
N ALA A 49 5.10 -12.43 9.20
CA ALA A 49 4.35 -11.19 9.26
C ALA A 49 2.92 -11.43 9.75
N GLN A 50 2.45 -10.55 10.62
CA GLN A 50 1.09 -10.62 11.14
C GLN A 50 0.06 -10.13 10.15
N GLN A 51 0.40 -9.06 9.41
CA GLN A 51 -0.54 -8.39 8.52
C GLN A 51 0.19 -7.65 7.41
N PHE A 52 -0.49 -7.52 6.28
CA PHE A 52 -0.04 -6.67 5.16
C PHE A 52 -1.16 -5.72 4.79
N TYR A 53 -0.79 -4.48 4.41
CA TYR A 53 -1.74 -3.53 3.87
C TYR A 53 -1.05 -2.57 2.92
N PHE A 54 -1.83 -1.85 2.12
CA PHE A 54 -1.32 -0.85 1.21
C PHE A 54 -1.63 0.54 1.71
N GLU A 55 -0.67 1.45 1.54
CA GLU A 55 -0.82 2.84 1.92
C GLU A 55 -0.46 3.73 0.72
N ARG A 56 -1.30 4.73 0.44
CA ARG A 56 -1.04 5.69 -0.62
C ARG A 56 0.01 6.70 -0.15
N GLN A 57 1.02 6.94 -1.00
CA GLN A 57 2.04 7.94 -0.69
C GLN A 57 1.48 9.35 -0.86
N TYR A 58 1.62 10.16 0.17
CA TYR A 58 1.17 11.56 0.14
C TYR A 58 1.98 12.41 -0.83
N SER A 59 3.20 12.05 -1.12
CA SER A 59 4.03 12.77 -2.09
C SER A 59 3.47 12.77 -3.50
N ASP A 60 2.57 11.86 -3.82
CA ASP A 60 1.89 11.80 -5.11
C ASP A 60 0.65 12.69 -5.18
N MET A 61 0.25 13.27 -4.05
CA MET A 61 -0.91 14.13 -4.00
C MET A 61 -0.56 15.55 -4.41
N SER A 62 -1.48 16.21 -5.12
CA SER A 62 -1.35 17.63 -5.38
C SER A 62 -1.52 18.40 -4.08
N TYR A 63 -1.03 19.64 -4.07
CA TYR A 63 -1.14 20.50 -2.89
C TYR A 63 -2.61 20.69 -2.47
N GLY A 64 -3.51 20.85 -3.44
CA GLY A 64 -4.94 20.95 -3.16
C GLY A 64 -5.51 19.71 -2.53
N GLU A 65 -5.09 18.53 -2.97
CA GLU A 65 -5.53 17.27 -2.38
C GLU A 65 -5.08 17.12 -0.93
N LEU A 66 -3.85 17.52 -0.64
CA LEU A 66 -3.34 17.49 0.73
C LEU A 66 -4.15 18.38 1.67
N LEU A 67 -4.55 19.56 1.19
CA LEU A 67 -5.40 20.45 1.96
C LEU A 67 -6.80 19.87 2.16
N ALA A 68 -7.35 19.26 1.12
CA ALA A 68 -8.67 18.65 1.17
C ALA A 68 -8.70 17.43 2.10
N CYS A 69 -7.60 16.73 2.24
CA CYS A 69 -7.50 15.57 3.13
C CYS A 69 -7.37 15.95 4.60
N GLY A 70 -7.48 17.22 4.93
CA GLY A 70 -7.53 17.64 6.32
C GLY A 70 -6.17 17.79 6.97
N GLY A 71 -5.18 18.20 6.21
CA GLY A 71 -3.88 18.53 6.76
C GLY A 71 -3.89 19.69 7.73
N PHE A 72 -5.06 20.20 8.01
CA PHE A 72 -5.29 21.29 8.96
C PHE A 72 -6.51 21.00 9.78
#